data_dea4000243ce3166d056c69e1d6e2636
#
_entry.id   dea4000243ce3166d056c69e1d6e2636
#
_cell.length_a   1.000
_cell.length_b   1.000
_cell.length_c   1.000
_cell.angle_alpha   90.00
_cell.angle_beta   90.00
_cell.angle_gamma   90.00
#
_symmetry.space_group_name_H-M   'P 1'
#
loop_
_entity.id
_entity.type
_entity.pdbx_description
1 polymer ?
#
loop_
_entity_poly.entity_id
_entity_poly.type
_entity_poly.pdbx_seq_one_letter_code
_entity_poly.pdbx_strand_id
1 'polypeptide(L)'
;MIGFKVTVSDPNPKSPTKMLDLYDKIQDASTAIKKVWGRTPHAGIILGTGLGPLVQRIEVEATLEYSDIPHFPRSTATSHRGRLVCGMLCGLPVMAMEGRFHMYEGYDLKQITLPVRVMNAMGAGLLVVSNACGGMNPFYKSGDIMLIDDHINLLGGNPLIGINDDRLGPRFPDMCHPYDQTLIDAALKTARKHDIVAHKGVFVAVSGPNLETRAEYRFLRLIGADVVGMSTVPEVIVAVHAGMRCVGFSVITDMCLPDALEPADVQKIIAIANDAEPRLTTLVTGVLEYERGRLAT
;
A
#
# COMPACT_ATOMS: atom_id res chain seq x y z
N MET A 1 41.03 10.49 -45.49
CA MET A 1 39.66 10.72 -45.01
C MET A 1 39.06 9.36 -44.65
N ILE A 2 39.04 9.05 -43.35
CA ILE A 2 38.45 7.81 -42.82
C ILE A 2 37.06 8.17 -42.37
N GLY A 3 36.03 7.73 -43.12
CA GLY A 3 34.64 7.97 -42.78
C GLY A 3 34.19 7.02 -41.70
N PHE A 4 33.91 7.54 -40.50
CA PHE A 4 33.17 6.82 -39.46
C PHE A 4 31.69 6.78 -39.82
N LYS A 5 31.19 5.61 -40.21
CA LYS A 5 29.73 5.34 -40.20
C LYS A 5 29.29 5.15 -38.75
N VAL A 6 28.65 6.17 -38.18
CA VAL A 6 27.89 6.02 -36.92
C VAL A 6 26.59 5.32 -37.30
N THR A 7 26.48 4.05 -37.01
CA THR A 7 25.19 3.34 -36.98
C THR A 7 24.47 3.76 -35.72
N VAL A 8 23.55 4.73 -35.83
CA VAL A 8 22.57 5.02 -34.79
C VAL A 8 21.64 3.79 -34.72
N SER A 9 21.81 2.96 -33.72
CA SER A 9 20.80 1.95 -33.38
C SER A 9 19.55 2.67 -32.86
N ASP A 10 18.51 2.63 -33.67
CA ASP A 10 17.18 3.12 -33.33
C ASP A 10 16.71 2.43 -32.02
N PRO A 11 16.44 3.13 -30.90
CA PRO A 11 15.82 2.52 -29.76
C PRO A 11 14.36 2.30 -30.14
N ASN A 12 14.08 1.14 -30.74
CA ASN A 12 12.73 0.71 -31.08
C ASN A 12 11.83 0.83 -29.84
N PRO A 13 10.86 1.75 -29.80
CA PRO A 13 9.92 1.79 -28.69
C PRO A 13 9.20 0.44 -28.67
N LYS A 14 9.25 -0.24 -27.53
CA LYS A 14 8.55 -1.51 -27.28
C LYS A 14 7.19 -1.44 -27.95
N SER A 15 6.86 -2.40 -28.82
CA SER A 15 5.66 -2.34 -29.66
C SER A 15 4.43 -1.97 -28.82
N PRO A 16 3.48 -1.17 -29.32
CA PRO A 16 2.28 -0.76 -28.58
C PRO A 16 1.52 -1.93 -27.95
N THR A 17 1.56 -3.09 -28.59
CA THR A 17 0.96 -4.34 -28.09
C THR A 17 1.57 -4.83 -26.77
N LYS A 18 2.87 -4.62 -26.53
CA LYS A 18 3.53 -4.99 -25.26
C LYS A 18 3.20 -4.05 -24.10
N MET A 19 2.64 -2.87 -24.35
CA MET A 19 2.27 -1.90 -23.30
C MET A 19 0.86 -2.13 -22.74
N LEU A 20 0.02 -2.92 -23.42
CA LEU A 20 -1.35 -3.24 -23.02
C LEU A 20 -1.47 -4.64 -22.39
N ASP A 21 -0.37 -5.33 -22.12
CA ASP A 21 -0.34 -6.67 -21.54
C ASP A 21 -0.75 -6.68 -20.04
N LEU A 22 -0.87 -5.51 -19.42
CA LEU A 22 -1.23 -5.40 -18.00
C LEU A 22 -2.64 -5.94 -17.74
N TYR A 23 -3.59 -5.66 -18.60
CA TYR A 23 -4.95 -6.18 -18.46
C TYR A 23 -4.96 -7.71 -18.50
N ASP A 24 -4.23 -8.31 -19.44
CA ASP A 24 -4.15 -9.77 -19.59
C ASP A 24 -3.49 -10.40 -18.36
N LYS A 25 -2.42 -9.80 -17.83
CA LYS A 25 -1.78 -10.23 -16.58
C LYS A 25 -2.73 -10.20 -15.38
N ILE A 26 -3.58 -9.17 -15.30
CA ILE A 26 -4.61 -9.05 -14.25
C ILE A 26 -5.62 -10.20 -14.40
N GLN A 27 -6.07 -10.51 -15.63
CA GLN A 27 -7.03 -11.57 -15.88
C GLN A 27 -6.45 -12.95 -15.57
N ASP A 28 -5.19 -13.22 -15.95
CA ASP A 28 -4.49 -14.47 -15.64
C ASP A 28 -4.42 -14.69 -14.13
N ALA A 29 -3.93 -13.69 -13.39
CA ALA A 29 -3.81 -13.75 -11.93
C ALA A 29 -5.18 -13.93 -11.25
N SER A 30 -6.18 -13.14 -11.67
CA SER A 30 -7.55 -13.23 -11.14
C SER A 30 -8.17 -14.60 -11.41
N THR A 31 -7.93 -15.17 -12.60
CA THR A 31 -8.44 -16.51 -12.97
C THR A 31 -7.78 -17.60 -12.09
N ALA A 32 -6.48 -17.49 -11.84
CA ALA A 32 -5.78 -18.42 -10.95
C ALA A 32 -6.33 -18.38 -9.53
N ILE A 33 -6.56 -17.19 -8.99
CA ILE A 33 -7.13 -17.01 -7.65
C ILE A 33 -8.57 -17.55 -7.59
N LYS A 34 -9.42 -17.25 -8.61
CA LYS A 34 -10.80 -17.72 -8.68
C LYS A 34 -10.95 -19.24 -8.66
N LYS A 35 -9.96 -19.98 -9.17
CA LYS A 35 -9.96 -21.47 -9.12
C LYS A 35 -9.81 -21.99 -7.70
N VAL A 36 -9.18 -21.23 -6.80
CA VAL A 36 -8.92 -21.63 -5.41
C VAL A 36 -9.93 -20.99 -4.46
N TRP A 37 -10.34 -19.76 -4.74
CA TRP A 37 -11.28 -18.99 -3.93
C TRP A 37 -12.25 -18.21 -4.81
N GLY A 38 -13.50 -18.67 -4.85
CA GLY A 38 -14.51 -18.18 -5.77
C GLY A 38 -15.38 -17.02 -5.25
N ARG A 39 -15.15 -16.52 -4.02
CA ARG A 39 -15.94 -15.39 -3.51
C ARG A 39 -15.51 -14.06 -4.14
N THR A 40 -16.43 -13.11 -4.15
CA THR A 40 -16.16 -11.69 -4.48
C THR A 40 -15.72 -10.99 -3.20
N PRO A 41 -14.47 -10.50 -3.09
CA PRO A 41 -14.02 -9.77 -1.94
C PRO A 41 -14.71 -8.41 -1.82
N HIS A 42 -15.07 -8.00 -0.60
CA HIS A 42 -15.47 -6.64 -0.31
C HIS A 42 -14.25 -5.71 -0.21
N ALA A 43 -13.18 -6.20 0.42
CA ALA A 43 -11.97 -5.42 0.63
C ALA A 43 -10.70 -6.19 0.26
N GLY A 44 -9.75 -5.45 -0.33
CA GLY A 44 -8.35 -5.81 -0.37
C GLY A 44 -7.62 -5.19 0.82
N ILE A 45 -6.72 -5.95 1.45
CA ILE A 45 -5.94 -5.51 2.60
C ILE A 45 -4.46 -5.70 2.28
N ILE A 46 -3.63 -4.67 2.47
CA ILE A 46 -2.18 -4.76 2.31
C ILE A 46 -1.52 -4.49 3.66
N LEU A 47 -0.86 -5.52 4.20
CA LEU A 47 -0.20 -5.44 5.49
C LEU A 47 1.29 -5.08 5.32
N GLY A 48 1.72 -4.06 6.05
CA GLY A 48 3.11 -3.62 6.10
C GLY A 48 3.98 -4.43 7.07
N THR A 49 5.23 -4.01 7.21
CA THR A 49 6.22 -4.60 8.12
C THR A 49 5.71 -4.67 9.55
N GLY A 50 5.78 -5.84 10.17
CA GLY A 50 5.35 -6.07 11.55
C GLY A 50 3.83 -6.17 11.75
N LEU A 51 3.01 -6.01 10.69
CA LEU A 51 1.55 -5.92 10.77
C LEU A 51 0.82 -7.19 10.30
N GLY A 52 1.58 -8.30 10.14
CA GLY A 52 1.06 -9.60 9.70
C GLY A 52 0.03 -10.28 10.61
N PRO A 53 0.07 -10.11 11.96
CA PRO A 53 -0.86 -10.82 12.84
C PRO A 53 -2.35 -10.54 12.61
N LEU A 54 -2.76 -9.44 11.95
CA LEU A 54 -4.15 -9.23 11.52
C LEU A 54 -4.70 -10.45 10.75
N VAL A 55 -3.86 -11.15 9.99
CA VAL A 55 -4.26 -12.36 9.25
C VAL A 55 -4.84 -13.43 10.16
N GLN A 56 -4.42 -13.51 11.43
CA GLN A 56 -4.95 -14.46 12.41
C GLN A 56 -6.42 -14.20 12.81
N ARG A 57 -6.95 -13.01 12.48
CA ARG A 57 -8.36 -12.66 12.67
C ARG A 57 -9.24 -13.05 11.49
N ILE A 58 -8.63 -13.41 10.36
CA ILE A 58 -9.35 -13.86 9.17
C ILE A 58 -9.78 -15.32 9.40
N GLU A 59 -11.05 -15.62 9.20
CA GLU A 59 -11.54 -16.98 9.03
C GLU A 59 -11.09 -17.46 7.64
N VAL A 60 -9.88 -18.05 7.60
CA VAL A 60 -9.17 -18.38 6.37
C VAL A 60 -9.89 -19.47 5.58
N GLU A 61 -10.24 -19.18 4.34
CA GLU A 61 -10.85 -20.14 3.40
C GLU A 61 -9.83 -20.61 2.34
N ALA A 62 -8.85 -19.76 1.99
CA ALA A 62 -7.79 -20.11 1.05
C ALA A 62 -6.51 -19.31 1.33
N THR A 63 -5.37 -19.91 0.99
CA THR A 63 -4.05 -19.24 1.02
C THR A 63 -3.30 -19.60 -0.26
N LEU A 64 -2.71 -18.60 -0.90
CA LEU A 64 -1.89 -18.76 -2.11
C LEU A 64 -0.53 -18.08 -1.87
N GLU A 65 0.56 -18.81 -2.16
CA GLU A 65 1.88 -18.18 -2.20
C GLU A 65 1.94 -17.24 -3.42
N TYR A 66 2.65 -16.10 -3.32
CA TYR A 66 2.76 -15.18 -4.45
C TYR A 66 3.40 -15.82 -5.68
N SER A 67 4.30 -16.79 -5.47
CA SER A 67 4.92 -17.58 -6.55
C SER A 67 3.92 -18.41 -7.37
N ASP A 68 2.77 -18.74 -6.79
CA ASP A 68 1.73 -19.56 -7.42
C ASP A 68 0.68 -18.70 -8.15
N ILE A 69 0.75 -17.38 -7.98
CA ILE A 69 -0.13 -16.45 -8.67
C ILE A 69 0.61 -15.89 -9.91
N PRO A 70 0.10 -16.10 -11.13
CA PRO A 70 0.75 -15.62 -12.34
C PRO A 70 1.07 -14.12 -12.26
N HIS A 71 2.28 -13.75 -12.70
CA HIS A 71 2.75 -12.37 -12.80
C HIS A 71 2.99 -11.62 -11.47
N PHE A 72 2.67 -12.22 -10.31
CA PHE A 72 3.01 -11.61 -9.03
C PHE A 72 4.53 -11.58 -8.84
N PRO A 73 5.10 -10.47 -8.33
CA PRO A 73 6.49 -10.44 -7.89
C PRO A 73 6.73 -11.42 -6.73
N ARG A 74 8.02 -11.73 -6.50
CA ARG A 74 8.42 -12.45 -5.28
C ARG A 74 8.73 -11.43 -4.19
N SER A 75 8.18 -11.62 -2.99
CA SER A 75 8.58 -10.79 -1.85
C SER A 75 10.00 -11.17 -1.42
N THR A 76 10.88 -10.18 -1.33
CA THR A 76 12.29 -10.35 -0.90
C THR A 76 12.55 -9.69 0.46
N ALA A 77 11.60 -8.92 0.96
CA ALA A 77 11.70 -8.29 2.28
C ALA A 77 11.57 -9.34 3.40
N THR A 78 12.56 -9.39 4.29
CA THR A 78 12.70 -10.41 5.35
C THR A 78 11.53 -10.47 6.34
N SER A 79 10.76 -9.40 6.45
CA SER A 79 9.58 -9.31 7.33
C SER A 79 8.26 -9.71 6.64
N HIS A 80 8.29 -10.07 5.36
CA HIS A 80 7.10 -10.39 4.57
C HIS A 80 7.01 -11.88 4.29
N ARG A 81 5.85 -12.49 4.54
CA ARG A 81 5.64 -13.93 4.28
C ARG A 81 5.42 -14.25 2.80
N GLY A 82 4.97 -13.27 2.01
CA GLY A 82 4.83 -13.43 0.57
C GLY A 82 3.64 -14.28 0.13
N ARG A 83 2.49 -14.17 0.82
CA ARG A 83 1.28 -14.93 0.50
C ARG A 83 0.02 -14.07 0.53
N LEU A 84 -0.97 -14.50 -0.24
CA LEU A 84 -2.32 -13.94 -0.27
C LEU A 84 -3.25 -14.83 0.56
N VAL A 85 -3.93 -14.26 1.54
CA VAL A 85 -4.88 -14.93 2.41
C VAL A 85 -6.29 -14.44 2.06
N CYS A 86 -7.18 -15.37 1.73
CA CYS A 86 -8.57 -15.09 1.38
C CYS A 86 -9.49 -15.73 2.43
N GLY A 87 -10.53 -15.01 2.84
CA GLY A 87 -11.46 -15.52 3.85
C GLY A 87 -12.42 -14.44 4.35
N MET A 88 -12.95 -14.65 5.55
CA MET A 88 -13.92 -13.75 6.17
C MET A 88 -13.27 -12.96 7.30
N LEU A 89 -13.48 -11.63 7.34
CA LEU A 89 -13.08 -10.76 8.44
C LEU A 89 -14.25 -9.82 8.79
N CYS A 90 -14.67 -9.81 10.04
CA CYS A 90 -15.84 -9.06 10.49
C CYS A 90 -17.13 -9.38 9.69
N GLY A 91 -17.27 -10.59 9.16
CA GLY A 91 -18.39 -11.01 8.32
C GLY A 91 -18.35 -10.49 6.88
N LEU A 92 -17.24 -9.91 6.44
CA LEU A 92 -17.00 -9.47 5.06
C LEU A 92 -15.95 -10.37 4.38
N PRO A 93 -16.12 -10.74 3.11
CA PRO A 93 -15.09 -11.47 2.36
C PRO A 93 -13.92 -10.52 2.05
N VAL A 94 -12.70 -10.95 2.35
CA VAL A 94 -11.48 -10.14 2.18
C VAL A 94 -10.37 -10.91 1.49
N MET A 95 -9.48 -10.18 0.83
CA MET A 95 -8.20 -10.64 0.29
C MET A 95 -7.08 -9.88 1.00
N ALA A 96 -6.25 -10.54 1.79
CA ALA A 96 -5.19 -9.92 2.55
C ALA A 96 -3.81 -10.34 2.03
N MET A 97 -2.98 -9.38 1.66
CA MET A 97 -1.57 -9.57 1.36
C MET A 97 -0.77 -9.60 2.67
N GLU A 98 -0.15 -10.73 2.99
CA GLU A 98 0.79 -10.84 4.10
C GLU A 98 2.19 -10.45 3.63
N GLY A 99 2.40 -9.15 3.52
CA GLY A 99 3.55 -8.49 2.92
C GLY A 99 3.21 -7.80 1.59
N ARG A 100 4.11 -6.92 1.16
CA ARG A 100 3.98 -6.13 -0.08
C ARG A 100 5.28 -6.13 -0.87
N PHE A 101 5.26 -5.46 -2.03
CA PHE A 101 6.42 -5.25 -2.88
C PHE A 101 6.85 -3.78 -2.83
N HIS A 102 8.17 -3.52 -2.93
CA HIS A 102 8.71 -2.17 -2.87
C HIS A 102 9.58 -1.86 -4.09
N MET A 103 9.68 -0.58 -4.42
CA MET A 103 10.53 -0.11 -5.49
C MET A 103 12.02 -0.39 -5.22
N TYR A 104 12.46 -0.31 -3.97
CA TYR A 104 13.83 -0.62 -3.58
C TYR A 104 14.20 -2.11 -3.71
N GLU A 105 13.24 -3.01 -3.89
CA GLU A 105 13.47 -4.42 -4.24
C GLU A 105 13.80 -4.63 -5.73
N GLY A 106 13.78 -3.54 -6.54
CA GLY A 106 14.07 -3.56 -7.97
C GLY A 106 12.83 -3.73 -8.86
N TYR A 107 11.64 -3.75 -8.30
CA TYR A 107 10.39 -3.84 -9.05
C TYR A 107 9.94 -2.48 -9.57
N ASP A 108 9.37 -2.45 -10.78
CA ASP A 108 8.71 -1.25 -11.29
C ASP A 108 7.34 -1.03 -10.62
N LEU A 109 6.82 0.19 -10.73
CA LEU A 109 5.58 0.57 -10.06
C LEU A 109 4.34 -0.17 -10.58
N LYS A 110 4.36 -0.69 -11.81
CA LYS A 110 3.27 -1.52 -12.35
C LYS A 110 3.28 -2.92 -11.75
N GLN A 111 4.48 -3.48 -11.53
CA GLN A 111 4.64 -4.76 -10.83
C GLN A 111 4.20 -4.65 -9.37
N ILE A 112 4.63 -3.60 -8.65
CA ILE A 112 4.26 -3.35 -7.25
C ILE A 112 2.75 -3.26 -7.08
N THR A 113 2.05 -2.61 -8.03
CA THR A 113 0.61 -2.33 -7.94
C THR A 113 -0.28 -3.37 -8.63
N LEU A 114 0.30 -4.39 -9.28
CA LEU A 114 -0.47 -5.47 -9.89
C LEU A 114 -1.46 -6.13 -8.90
N PRO A 115 -1.08 -6.43 -7.65
CA PRO A 115 -2.03 -7.02 -6.69
C PRO A 115 -3.28 -6.18 -6.44
N VAL A 116 -3.16 -4.85 -6.36
CA VAL A 116 -4.32 -3.96 -6.17
C VAL A 116 -5.29 -4.07 -7.35
N ARG A 117 -4.75 -4.10 -8.57
CA ARG A 117 -5.57 -4.31 -9.77
C ARG A 117 -6.26 -5.67 -9.80
N VAL A 118 -5.57 -6.71 -9.32
CA VAL A 118 -6.13 -8.06 -9.20
C VAL A 118 -7.24 -8.07 -8.14
N MET A 119 -7.06 -7.45 -6.99
CA MET A 119 -8.10 -7.30 -5.97
C MET A 119 -9.34 -6.60 -6.53
N ASN A 120 -9.16 -5.51 -7.29
CA ASN A 120 -10.25 -4.82 -7.96
C ASN A 120 -10.93 -5.70 -9.02
N ALA A 121 -10.19 -6.41 -9.87
CA ALA A 121 -10.73 -7.33 -10.87
C ALA A 121 -11.46 -8.54 -10.25
N MET A 122 -11.14 -8.91 -9.02
CA MET A 122 -11.87 -9.88 -8.22
C MET A 122 -13.17 -9.30 -7.62
N GLY A 123 -13.32 -7.97 -7.61
CA GLY A 123 -14.52 -7.25 -7.15
C GLY A 123 -14.34 -6.44 -5.86
N ALA A 124 -13.12 -6.35 -5.31
CA ALA A 124 -12.89 -5.51 -4.14
C ALA A 124 -13.16 -4.02 -4.47
N GLY A 125 -14.07 -3.41 -3.73
CA GLY A 125 -14.39 -1.97 -3.84
C GLY A 125 -13.70 -1.11 -2.78
N LEU A 126 -12.98 -1.73 -1.85
CA LEU A 126 -12.27 -1.06 -0.76
C LEU A 126 -10.81 -1.57 -0.71
N LEU A 127 -9.86 -0.64 -0.58
CA LEU A 127 -8.47 -0.92 -0.23
C LEU A 127 -8.18 -0.44 1.20
N VAL A 128 -7.76 -1.36 2.05
CA VAL A 128 -7.18 -1.06 3.37
C VAL A 128 -5.67 -1.26 3.26
N VAL A 129 -4.90 -0.21 3.49
CA VAL A 129 -3.44 -0.29 3.38
C VAL A 129 -2.77 0.17 4.66
N SER A 130 -1.75 -0.57 5.10
CA SER A 130 -0.98 -0.20 6.29
C SER A 130 0.52 -0.23 6.02
N ASN A 131 1.27 0.56 6.77
CA ASN A 131 2.73 0.65 6.69
C ASN A 131 3.36 0.96 8.04
N ALA A 132 4.66 0.69 8.17
CA ALA A 132 5.54 1.28 9.17
C ALA A 132 6.20 2.53 8.57
N CYS A 133 6.39 3.58 9.37
CA CYS A 133 6.89 4.87 8.89
C CYS A 133 7.71 5.60 9.95
N GLY A 134 8.56 6.52 9.49
CA GLY A 134 9.25 7.49 10.34
C GLY A 134 8.35 8.70 10.64
N GLY A 135 8.23 9.05 11.93
CA GLY A 135 7.45 10.20 12.40
C GLY A 135 8.26 11.49 12.34
N MET A 136 7.76 12.51 11.63
CA MET A 136 8.39 13.82 11.54
C MET A 136 7.63 14.91 12.29
N ASN A 137 6.36 14.68 12.60
CA ASN A 137 5.55 15.61 13.39
C ASN A 137 5.95 15.52 14.87
N PRO A 138 6.35 16.63 15.52
CA PRO A 138 6.85 16.62 16.91
C PRO A 138 5.78 16.28 17.97
N PHE A 139 4.50 16.29 17.59
CA PHE A 139 3.40 15.89 18.47
C PHE A 139 3.10 14.40 18.47
N TYR A 140 3.75 13.65 17.57
CA TYR A 140 3.60 12.20 17.47
C TYR A 140 4.64 11.47 18.31
N LYS A 141 4.39 10.21 18.58
CA LYS A 141 5.30 9.33 19.32
C LYS A 141 5.44 7.99 18.60
N SER A 142 6.58 7.37 18.82
CA SER A 142 6.81 5.97 18.41
C SER A 142 5.73 5.06 19.02
N GLY A 143 5.12 4.23 18.20
CA GLY A 143 3.99 3.38 18.54
C GLY A 143 2.61 4.00 18.28
N ASP A 144 2.51 5.30 18.02
CA ASP A 144 1.25 5.93 17.62
C ASP A 144 0.82 5.46 16.22
N ILE A 145 -0.46 5.57 15.93
CA ILE A 145 -1.04 5.26 14.61
C ILE A 145 -1.53 6.56 13.97
N MET A 146 -1.18 6.77 12.70
CA MET A 146 -1.70 7.88 11.90
C MET A 146 -2.61 7.35 10.80
N LEU A 147 -3.83 7.88 10.70
CA LEU A 147 -4.71 7.76 9.54
C LEU A 147 -4.19 8.69 8.45
N ILE A 148 -3.92 8.13 7.27
CA ILE A 148 -3.46 8.92 6.13
C ILE A 148 -4.64 9.71 5.57
N ASP A 149 -4.58 11.03 5.67
CA ASP A 149 -5.58 11.95 5.13
C ASP A 149 -5.25 12.36 3.69
N ASP A 150 -3.96 12.53 3.44
CA ASP A 150 -3.42 12.88 2.13
C ASP A 150 -1.98 12.38 1.98
N HIS A 151 -1.41 12.47 0.78
CA HIS A 151 -0.04 12.05 0.55
C HIS A 151 0.75 12.94 -0.42
N ILE A 152 2.07 12.87 -0.31
CA ILE A 152 3.02 13.47 -1.24
C ILE A 152 3.83 12.36 -1.90
N ASN A 153 3.85 12.31 -3.24
CA ASN A 153 4.60 11.31 -4.00
C ASN A 153 5.98 11.84 -4.42
N LEU A 154 7.03 11.41 -3.72
CA LEU A 154 8.43 11.69 -4.08
C LEU A 154 9.20 10.41 -4.51
N LEU A 155 8.50 9.37 -4.95
CA LEU A 155 9.12 8.12 -5.44
C LEU A 155 9.89 8.28 -6.76
N GLY A 156 9.77 9.43 -7.42
CA GLY A 156 10.38 9.64 -8.75
C GLY A 156 9.63 8.96 -9.89
N GLY A 157 8.43 8.44 -9.66
CA GLY A 157 7.60 7.77 -10.66
C GLY A 157 6.12 7.72 -10.31
N ASN A 158 5.32 7.20 -11.27
CA ASN A 158 3.88 7.02 -11.09
C ASN A 158 3.44 5.74 -11.84
N PRO A 159 2.66 4.85 -11.24
CA PRO A 159 2.23 3.59 -11.87
C PRO A 159 1.36 3.78 -13.12
N LEU A 160 0.80 4.98 -13.33
CA LEU A 160 -0.04 5.31 -14.47
C LEU A 160 0.73 5.88 -15.67
N ILE A 161 2.07 6.06 -15.56
CA ILE A 161 2.89 6.52 -16.67
C ILE A 161 2.85 5.49 -17.83
N GLY A 162 2.60 5.99 -19.03
CA GLY A 162 2.55 5.21 -20.27
C GLY A 162 1.19 5.32 -20.98
N ILE A 163 0.91 4.37 -21.85
CA ILE A 163 -0.39 4.29 -22.56
C ILE A 163 -1.45 3.92 -21.54
N ASN A 164 -2.57 4.67 -21.55
CA ASN A 164 -3.73 4.34 -20.75
C ASN A 164 -4.49 3.15 -21.32
N ASP A 165 -4.98 2.28 -20.47
CA ASP A 165 -5.96 1.25 -20.80
C ASP A 165 -7.28 1.62 -20.12
N ASP A 166 -8.24 2.13 -20.90
CA ASP A 166 -9.51 2.64 -20.38
C ASP A 166 -10.34 1.56 -19.67
N ARG A 167 -10.02 0.27 -19.88
CA ARG A 167 -10.61 -0.84 -19.11
C ARG A 167 -10.20 -0.84 -17.64
N LEU A 168 -9.06 -0.20 -17.32
CA LEU A 168 -8.47 -0.15 -15.98
C LEU A 168 -8.78 1.16 -15.24
N GLY A 169 -9.27 2.17 -15.95
CA GLY A 169 -9.64 3.46 -15.39
C GLY A 169 -9.32 4.66 -16.30
N PRO A 170 -9.70 5.87 -15.90
CA PRO A 170 -9.54 7.08 -16.71
C PRO A 170 -8.08 7.49 -16.84
N ARG A 171 -7.72 8.18 -17.95
CA ARG A 171 -6.36 8.67 -18.17
C ARG A 171 -5.85 9.59 -17.04
N PHE A 172 -6.74 10.39 -16.47
CA PHE A 172 -6.45 11.36 -15.42
C PHE A 172 -7.42 11.16 -14.24
N PRO A 173 -7.12 10.25 -13.30
CA PRO A 173 -7.92 10.09 -12.09
C PRO A 173 -7.82 11.34 -11.21
N ASP A 174 -8.92 11.71 -10.59
CA ASP A 174 -8.93 12.79 -9.62
C ASP A 174 -8.38 12.29 -8.27
N MET A 175 -7.38 12.98 -7.74
CA MET A 175 -6.74 12.68 -6.46
C MET A 175 -7.05 13.73 -5.39
N CYS A 176 -8.16 14.50 -5.55
CA CYS A 176 -8.57 15.51 -4.56
C CYS A 176 -8.89 14.88 -3.19
N HIS A 177 -9.47 13.69 -3.19
CA HIS A 177 -9.81 12.92 -1.98
C HIS A 177 -9.40 11.45 -2.13
N PRO A 178 -8.09 11.14 -2.09
CA PRO A 178 -7.61 9.77 -2.35
C PRO A 178 -7.93 8.81 -1.19
N TYR A 179 -8.22 9.33 0.00
CA TYR A 179 -8.61 8.57 1.17
C TYR A 179 -10.04 8.92 1.60
N ASP A 180 -10.82 7.91 1.90
CA ASP A 180 -12.23 8.06 2.24
C ASP A 180 -12.41 8.60 3.65
N GLN A 181 -12.94 9.81 3.75
CA GLN A 181 -13.13 10.52 5.02
C GLN A 181 -14.10 9.78 5.96
N THR A 182 -15.12 9.08 5.43
CA THR A 182 -16.07 8.35 6.28
C THR A 182 -15.41 7.14 6.94
N LEU A 183 -14.43 6.51 6.28
CA LEU A 183 -13.64 5.41 6.83
C LEU A 183 -12.61 5.91 7.84
N ILE A 184 -11.98 7.06 7.57
CA ILE A 184 -11.10 7.74 8.52
C ILE A 184 -11.86 8.09 9.80
N ASP A 185 -13.05 8.68 9.67
CA ASP A 185 -13.88 9.03 10.82
C ASP A 185 -14.32 7.80 11.62
N ALA A 186 -14.66 6.69 10.93
CA ALA A 186 -14.98 5.42 11.58
C ALA A 186 -13.78 4.86 12.37
N ALA A 187 -12.57 4.92 11.80
CA ALA A 187 -11.34 4.53 12.47
C ALA A 187 -11.05 5.41 13.69
N LEU A 188 -11.16 6.74 13.57
CA LEU A 188 -10.96 7.69 14.69
C LEU A 188 -12.02 7.52 15.77
N LYS A 189 -13.26 7.20 15.41
CA LYS A 189 -14.32 6.86 16.40
C LYS A 189 -13.98 5.58 17.14
N THR A 190 -13.47 4.57 16.43
CA THR A 190 -13.00 3.32 17.03
C THR A 190 -11.81 3.57 17.96
N ALA A 191 -10.84 4.40 17.54
CA ALA A 191 -9.69 4.78 18.36
C ALA A 191 -10.13 5.38 19.70
N ARG A 192 -11.05 6.35 19.67
CA ARG A 192 -11.60 6.97 20.89
C ARG A 192 -12.32 5.98 21.80
N LYS A 193 -13.07 5.04 21.21
CA LYS A 193 -13.80 4.00 21.97
C LYS A 193 -12.87 3.04 22.71
N HIS A 194 -11.67 2.82 22.19
CA HIS A 194 -10.69 1.86 22.72
C HIS A 194 -9.44 2.51 23.32
N ASP A 195 -9.48 3.83 23.60
CA ASP A 195 -8.39 4.60 24.19
C ASP A 195 -7.06 4.47 23.39
N ILE A 196 -7.17 4.36 22.06
CA ILE A 196 -6.04 4.28 21.16
C ILE A 196 -5.65 5.69 20.70
N VAL A 197 -4.38 6.06 20.85
CA VAL A 197 -3.85 7.31 20.28
C VAL A 197 -3.79 7.15 18.76
N ALA A 198 -4.56 7.97 18.07
CA ALA A 198 -4.59 7.98 16.61
C ALA A 198 -4.61 9.43 16.10
N HIS A 199 -3.77 9.69 15.13
CA HIS A 199 -3.62 10.98 14.48
C HIS A 199 -4.22 10.96 13.08
N LYS A 200 -4.32 12.13 12.44
CA LYS A 200 -4.67 12.30 11.04
C LYS A 200 -3.59 13.19 10.43
N GLY A 201 -3.02 12.80 9.29
CA GLY A 201 -1.89 13.53 8.73
C GLY A 201 -1.50 13.13 7.31
N VAL A 202 -0.41 13.73 6.83
CA VAL A 202 0.11 13.60 5.47
C VAL A 202 1.28 12.61 5.43
N PHE A 203 1.15 11.60 4.58
CA PHE A 203 2.21 10.64 4.31
C PHE A 203 3.05 11.06 3.10
N VAL A 204 4.38 11.11 3.22
CA VAL A 204 5.26 11.26 2.06
C VAL A 204 5.91 9.93 1.69
N ALA A 205 5.84 9.56 0.41
CA ALA A 205 6.52 8.39 -0.11
C ALA A 205 7.84 8.79 -0.79
N VAL A 206 8.92 8.12 -0.39
CA VAL A 206 10.28 8.28 -0.96
C VAL A 206 10.79 6.93 -1.48
N SER A 207 11.79 6.95 -2.36
CA SER A 207 12.27 5.72 -3.02
C SER A 207 13.01 4.77 -2.07
N GLY A 208 13.76 5.27 -1.10
CA GLY A 208 14.71 4.46 -0.35
C GLY A 208 15.83 3.87 -1.24
N PRO A 209 16.53 2.79 -0.84
CA PRO A 209 16.39 2.04 0.42
C PRO A 209 17.10 2.69 1.62
N ASN A 210 17.95 3.73 1.40
CA ASN A 210 18.54 4.46 2.52
C ASN A 210 17.47 5.25 3.27
N LEU A 211 17.64 5.37 4.57
CA LEU A 211 16.87 6.30 5.39
C LEU A 211 17.36 7.73 5.14
N GLU A 212 16.52 8.69 5.42
CA GLU A 212 16.72 10.08 5.05
C GLU A 212 17.77 10.75 5.94
N THR A 213 18.47 11.70 5.35
CA THR A 213 19.39 12.60 6.07
C THR A 213 18.61 13.65 6.88
N ARG A 214 19.26 14.27 7.84
CA ARG A 214 18.67 15.39 8.61
C ARG A 214 18.17 16.54 7.72
N ALA A 215 18.84 16.80 6.60
CA ALA A 215 18.43 17.83 5.65
C ALA A 215 17.18 17.43 4.89
N GLU A 216 17.07 16.15 4.48
CA GLU A 216 15.87 15.60 3.84
C GLU A 216 14.67 15.61 4.80
N TYR A 217 14.81 15.23 6.06
CA TYR A 217 13.71 15.34 7.04
C TYR A 217 13.24 16.78 7.24
N ARG A 218 14.15 17.79 7.26
CA ARG A 218 13.75 19.20 7.31
C ARG A 218 12.97 19.61 6.07
N PHE A 219 13.43 19.19 4.89
CA PHE A 219 12.74 19.44 3.64
C PHE A 219 11.35 18.79 3.61
N LEU A 220 11.23 17.50 3.97
CA LEU A 220 9.97 16.78 3.98
C LEU A 220 8.95 17.41 4.95
N ARG A 221 9.39 17.86 6.13
CA ARG A 221 8.55 18.61 7.05
C ARG A 221 8.12 19.96 6.49
N LEU A 222 9.03 20.68 5.83
CA LEU A 222 8.75 22.00 5.24
C LEU A 222 7.67 21.93 4.18
N ILE A 223 7.61 20.86 3.39
CA ILE A 223 6.59 20.66 2.37
C ILE A 223 5.26 20.11 2.93
N GLY A 224 5.15 19.92 4.25
CA GLY A 224 3.90 19.60 4.94
C GLY A 224 3.68 18.10 5.24
N ALA A 225 4.71 17.26 5.17
CA ALA A 225 4.60 15.86 5.55
C ALA A 225 4.70 15.64 7.06
N ASP A 226 3.87 14.77 7.62
CA ASP A 226 3.87 14.34 9.01
C ASP A 226 4.68 13.06 9.24
N VAL A 227 4.64 12.15 8.28
CA VAL A 227 5.38 10.87 8.31
C VAL A 227 5.98 10.56 6.95
N VAL A 228 7.03 9.72 6.94
CA VAL A 228 7.73 9.29 5.73
C VAL A 228 7.83 7.77 5.66
N GLY A 229 7.72 7.22 4.44
CA GLY A 229 7.93 5.80 4.17
C GLY A 229 8.19 5.52 2.70
N MET A 230 8.34 4.24 2.34
CA MET A 230 8.82 3.81 1.01
C MET A 230 7.77 2.99 0.25
N SER A 231 6.46 3.17 0.57
CA SER A 231 5.37 2.33 0.02
C SER A 231 4.05 3.10 -0.09
N THR A 232 2.93 2.39 -0.22
CA THR A 232 1.55 2.86 0.00
C THR A 232 1.01 3.78 -1.11
N VAL A 233 1.72 4.84 -1.48
CA VAL A 233 1.23 5.82 -2.46
C VAL A 233 0.96 5.20 -3.83
N PRO A 234 1.82 4.34 -4.40
CA PRO A 234 1.52 3.69 -5.69
C PRO A 234 0.26 2.83 -5.65
N GLU A 235 0.05 2.10 -4.55
CA GLU A 235 -1.12 1.24 -4.35
C GLU A 235 -2.40 2.10 -4.27
N VAL A 236 -2.37 3.22 -3.54
CA VAL A 236 -3.51 4.15 -3.44
C VAL A 236 -3.80 4.82 -4.79
N ILE A 237 -2.77 5.27 -5.53
CA ILE A 237 -2.96 5.84 -6.88
C ILE A 237 -3.72 4.85 -7.79
N VAL A 238 -3.31 3.58 -7.78
CA VAL A 238 -3.93 2.55 -8.61
C VAL A 238 -5.32 2.18 -8.12
N ALA A 239 -5.56 2.15 -6.81
CA ALA A 239 -6.87 1.89 -6.24
C ALA A 239 -7.87 2.99 -6.64
N VAL A 240 -7.50 4.27 -6.47
CA VAL A 240 -8.34 5.42 -6.91
C VAL A 240 -8.58 5.38 -8.42
N HIS A 241 -7.53 5.09 -9.22
CA HIS A 241 -7.67 4.93 -10.68
C HIS A 241 -8.68 3.84 -11.05
N ALA A 242 -8.75 2.77 -10.27
CA ALA A 242 -9.68 1.65 -10.47
C ALA A 242 -11.06 1.86 -9.79
N GLY A 243 -11.33 3.04 -9.22
CA GLY A 243 -12.59 3.36 -8.55
C GLY A 243 -12.79 2.73 -7.17
N MET A 244 -11.72 2.26 -6.53
CA MET A 244 -11.79 1.75 -5.15
C MET A 244 -11.76 2.89 -4.14
N ARG A 245 -12.48 2.73 -3.04
CA ARG A 245 -12.32 3.56 -1.84
C ARG A 245 -11.07 3.13 -1.09
N CYS A 246 -10.36 4.06 -0.44
CA CYS A 246 -9.12 3.75 0.27
C CYS A 246 -9.15 4.26 1.71
N VAL A 247 -8.54 3.49 2.62
CA VAL A 247 -8.14 3.93 3.95
C VAL A 247 -6.73 3.46 4.24
N GLY A 248 -5.90 4.39 4.75
CA GLY A 248 -4.48 4.13 5.02
C GLY A 248 -4.14 4.32 6.49
N PHE A 249 -3.30 3.42 7.02
CA PHE A 249 -2.80 3.44 8.38
C PHE A 249 -1.28 3.41 8.39
N SER A 250 -0.67 4.36 9.07
CA SER A 250 0.78 4.41 9.30
C SER A 250 1.08 4.15 10.76
N VAL A 251 1.88 3.14 11.06
CA VAL A 251 2.43 2.92 12.40
C VAL A 251 3.75 3.66 12.49
N ILE A 252 3.86 4.60 13.42
CA ILE A 252 5.05 5.40 13.63
C ILE A 252 6.05 4.56 14.41
N THR A 253 7.13 4.12 13.78
CA THR A 253 8.09 3.21 14.38
C THR A 253 9.27 3.91 15.03
N ASP A 254 9.64 5.07 14.52
CA ASP A 254 10.75 5.88 14.99
C ASP A 254 10.46 7.36 14.79
N MET A 255 11.11 8.20 15.57
CA MET A 255 10.98 9.65 15.46
C MET A 255 12.15 10.25 14.69
N CYS A 256 11.82 10.78 13.52
CA CYS A 256 12.77 11.35 12.57
C CYS A 256 12.87 12.89 12.73
N LEU A 257 13.08 13.35 13.96
CA LEU A 257 13.21 14.77 14.25
C LEU A 257 14.63 15.23 13.89
N PRO A 258 14.84 16.16 12.95
CA PRO A 258 16.16 16.50 12.43
C PRO A 258 17.19 16.95 13.48
N ASP A 259 16.71 17.61 14.53
CA ASP A 259 17.57 18.17 15.58
C ASP A 259 17.81 17.20 16.75
N ALA A 260 17.11 16.05 16.76
CA ALA A 260 17.24 14.97 17.74
C ALA A 260 17.29 13.58 17.05
N LEU A 261 17.85 13.53 15.84
CA LEU A 261 17.89 12.29 15.06
C LEU A 261 18.94 11.32 15.65
N GLU A 262 18.48 10.13 15.99
CA GLU A 262 19.31 9.00 16.39
C GLU A 262 19.53 8.03 15.22
N PRO A 263 20.63 7.24 15.21
CA PRO A 263 20.79 6.16 14.24
C PRO A 263 19.61 5.17 14.31
N ALA A 264 19.09 4.81 13.16
CA ALA A 264 17.96 3.89 13.08
C ALA A 264 18.39 2.45 13.45
N ASP A 265 17.57 1.79 14.25
CA ASP A 265 17.69 0.38 14.60
C ASP A 265 16.51 -0.40 14.00
N VAL A 266 16.79 -1.18 12.96
CA VAL A 266 15.75 -1.94 12.23
C VAL A 266 15.04 -2.95 13.15
N GLN A 267 15.75 -3.56 14.12
CA GLN A 267 15.13 -4.49 15.06
C GLN A 267 14.15 -3.76 16.00
N LYS A 268 14.51 -2.58 16.47
CA LYS A 268 13.64 -1.70 17.28
C LYS A 268 12.41 -1.25 16.47
N ILE A 269 12.58 -0.88 15.21
CA ILE A 269 11.49 -0.52 14.29
C ILE A 269 10.49 -1.67 14.18
N ILE A 270 10.96 -2.90 13.93
CA ILE A 270 10.11 -4.09 13.82
C ILE A 270 9.41 -4.39 15.17
N ALA A 271 10.11 -4.27 16.28
CA ALA A 271 9.55 -4.50 17.61
C ALA A 271 8.40 -3.52 17.92
N ILE A 272 8.57 -2.24 17.59
CA ILE A 272 7.53 -1.21 17.78
C ILE A 272 6.33 -1.47 16.87
N ALA A 273 6.56 -1.86 15.62
CA ALA A 273 5.48 -2.21 14.70
C ALA A 273 4.66 -3.40 15.24
N ASN A 274 5.32 -4.44 15.75
CA ASN A 274 4.67 -5.61 16.37
C ASN A 274 3.87 -5.23 17.63
N ASP A 275 4.40 -4.33 18.47
CA ASP A 275 3.68 -3.84 19.66
C ASP A 275 2.44 -3.02 19.29
N ALA A 276 2.50 -2.24 18.23
CA ALA A 276 1.38 -1.43 17.76
C ALA A 276 0.30 -2.25 17.02
N GLU A 277 0.62 -3.44 16.54
CA GLU A 277 -0.26 -4.26 15.70
C GLU A 277 -1.64 -4.54 16.32
N PRO A 278 -1.80 -4.92 17.60
CA PRO A 278 -3.14 -5.14 18.18
C PRO A 278 -4.02 -3.90 18.13
N ARG A 279 -3.42 -2.71 18.27
CA ARG A 279 -4.13 -1.42 18.14
C ARG A 279 -4.55 -1.17 16.69
N LEU A 280 -3.66 -1.42 15.73
CA LEU A 280 -3.97 -1.33 14.32
C LEU A 280 -5.08 -2.32 13.93
N THR A 281 -4.98 -3.58 14.35
CA THR A 281 -6.03 -4.59 14.14
C THR A 281 -7.39 -4.11 14.66
N THR A 282 -7.44 -3.47 15.83
CA THR A 282 -8.67 -2.89 16.37
C THR A 282 -9.24 -1.80 15.46
N LEU A 283 -8.40 -0.92 14.91
CA LEU A 283 -8.85 0.14 14.01
C LEU A 283 -9.34 -0.41 12.67
N VAL A 284 -8.61 -1.36 12.07
CA VAL A 284 -8.99 -2.00 10.81
C VAL A 284 -10.31 -2.76 10.96
N THR A 285 -10.46 -3.55 12.01
CA THR A 285 -11.72 -4.26 12.29
C THR A 285 -12.87 -3.30 12.52
N GLY A 286 -12.65 -2.18 13.23
CA GLY A 286 -13.66 -1.14 13.40
C GLY A 286 -14.13 -0.49 12.09
N VAL A 287 -13.22 -0.30 11.13
CA VAL A 287 -13.58 0.17 9.76
C VAL A 287 -14.42 -0.88 9.03
N LEU A 288 -14.03 -2.15 9.09
CA LEU A 288 -14.78 -3.22 8.43
C LEU A 288 -16.15 -3.47 9.06
N GLU A 289 -16.29 -3.34 10.38
CA GLU A 289 -17.59 -3.39 11.06
C GLU A 289 -18.51 -2.23 10.65
N TYR A 290 -17.95 -1.03 10.50
CA TYR A 290 -18.67 0.13 9.96
C TYR A 290 -19.16 -0.14 8.53
N GLU A 291 -18.30 -0.67 7.65
CA GLU A 291 -18.67 -1.04 6.28
C GLU A 291 -19.77 -2.11 6.25
N ARG A 292 -19.66 -3.15 7.06
CA ARG A 292 -20.70 -4.16 7.18
C ARG A 292 -22.05 -3.57 7.60
N GLY A 293 -22.04 -2.67 8.58
CA GLY A 293 -23.24 -1.95 9.02
C GLY A 293 -23.89 -1.14 7.90
N ARG A 294 -23.07 -0.46 7.08
CA ARG A 294 -23.53 0.34 5.93
C ARG A 294 -24.15 -0.50 4.81
N LEU A 295 -23.70 -1.74 4.63
CA LEU A 295 -24.26 -2.67 3.62
C LEU A 295 -25.58 -3.32 4.08
N ALA A 296 -25.88 -3.29 5.37
CA ALA A 296 -27.09 -3.87 5.94
C ALA A 296 -28.28 -2.89 5.98
N THR A 297 -28.03 -1.61 5.70
CA THR A 297 -29.02 -0.51 5.59
C THR A 297 -29.34 -0.23 4.14
#